data_e1694fe862c72d74b64b339046db8948
#
_entry.id   e1694fe862c72d74b64b339046db8948
#
_cell.length_a   1.000
_cell.length_b   1.000
_cell.length_c   1.000
_cell.angle_alpha   90.00
_cell.angle_beta   90.00
_cell.angle_gamma   90.00
#
_symmetry.space_group_name_H-M   'P 1'
#
loop_
_entity.id
_entity.type
_entity.pdbx_description
1 polymer ?
#
loop_
_entity_poly.entity_id
_entity_poly.type
_entity_poly.pdbx_seq_one_letter_code
_entity_poly.pdbx_strand_id
1 'polypeptide(L)'
;MQATIQVLLKDGKSKLTTTRIAERAGVSVGTLYQYFPNKSSLLQALLKEHLDRVALAVETACEAVQGASLARMAEAITSAFVQAKFRNIDASIALYAVSDDVEGKRIARGMHARATKAMTAMFQTAREKTIREPDVVAATLLSAMAGVSRAMLETGVTRGSMATMEKELTVMVRAYLEASAENVPAVPVQT
;
A
#
# COMPACT_ATOMS: atom_id res chain seq x y z
N MET A 1 9.79 -0.31 -17.73
CA MET A 1 9.19 0.20 -16.47
C MET A 1 10.05 1.29 -15.80
N GLN A 2 11.33 1.03 -15.47
CA GLN A 2 12.23 2.02 -14.83
C GLN A 2 12.42 3.31 -15.64
N ALA A 3 12.57 3.20 -16.95
CA ALA A 3 12.66 4.36 -17.87
C ALA A 3 11.47 5.32 -17.75
N THR A 4 10.26 4.78 -17.64
CA THR A 4 9.04 5.59 -17.48
C THR A 4 9.03 6.39 -16.17
N ILE A 5 9.45 5.76 -15.07
CA ILE A 5 9.59 6.42 -13.76
C ILE A 5 10.60 7.57 -13.87
N GLN A 6 11.75 7.32 -14.48
CA GLN A 6 12.80 8.33 -14.66
C GLN A 6 12.31 9.54 -15.49
N VAL A 7 11.57 9.28 -16.58
CA VAL A 7 11.00 10.36 -17.41
C VAL A 7 9.91 11.12 -16.64
N LEU A 8 9.05 10.42 -15.88
CA LEU A 8 8.02 11.05 -15.03
C LEU A 8 8.63 11.99 -14.00
N LEU A 9 9.69 11.57 -13.32
CA LEU A 9 10.36 12.37 -12.29
C LEU A 9 11.07 13.58 -12.89
N LYS A 10 11.71 13.40 -14.05
CA LYS A 10 12.48 14.47 -14.69
C LYS A 10 11.60 15.51 -15.37
N ASP A 11 10.60 15.07 -16.13
CA ASP A 11 9.86 15.89 -17.07
C ASP A 11 8.39 16.12 -16.66
N GLY A 12 7.90 15.37 -15.69
CA GLY A 12 6.50 15.40 -15.25
C GLY A 12 5.53 14.67 -16.19
N LYS A 13 4.28 14.48 -15.72
CA LYS A 13 3.23 13.75 -16.47
C LYS A 13 2.85 14.43 -17.80
N SER A 14 2.87 15.75 -17.84
CA SER A 14 2.50 16.56 -19.03
C SER A 14 3.48 16.36 -20.20
N LYS A 15 4.77 16.21 -19.93
CA LYS A 15 5.83 16.04 -20.94
C LYS A 15 6.18 14.57 -21.22
N LEU A 16 5.51 13.64 -20.55
CA LEU A 16 5.71 12.21 -20.77
C LEU A 16 5.16 11.79 -22.14
N THR A 17 6.04 11.29 -23.01
CA THR A 17 5.69 10.73 -24.33
C THR A 17 6.25 9.33 -24.48
N THR A 18 5.62 8.50 -25.31
CA THR A 18 6.11 7.15 -25.64
C THR A 18 7.48 7.20 -26.30
N THR A 19 7.77 8.21 -27.13
CA THR A 19 9.08 8.43 -27.75
C THR A 19 10.17 8.61 -26.68
N ARG A 20 9.99 9.51 -25.73
CA ARG A 20 10.97 9.73 -24.66
C ARG A 20 11.17 8.50 -23.77
N ILE A 21 10.09 7.76 -23.53
CA ILE A 21 10.18 6.51 -22.77
C ILE A 21 10.98 5.46 -23.54
N ALA A 22 10.73 5.29 -24.85
CA ALA A 22 11.42 4.35 -25.72
C ALA A 22 12.91 4.70 -25.83
N GLU A 23 13.25 5.96 -26.08
CA GLU A 23 14.63 6.48 -26.09
C GLU A 23 15.34 6.19 -24.76
N ARG A 24 14.68 6.49 -23.62
CA ARG A 24 15.24 6.25 -22.29
C ARG A 24 15.40 4.77 -21.97
N ALA A 25 14.53 3.92 -22.52
CA ALA A 25 14.57 2.46 -22.37
C ALA A 25 15.57 1.78 -23.33
N GLY A 26 16.08 2.49 -24.32
CA GLY A 26 16.93 1.92 -25.36
C GLY A 26 16.20 0.97 -26.33
N VAL A 27 14.90 1.21 -26.55
CA VAL A 27 14.07 0.39 -27.46
C VAL A 27 13.40 1.27 -28.51
N SER A 28 12.90 0.63 -29.60
CA SER A 28 12.11 1.36 -30.57
C SER A 28 10.72 1.71 -30.03
N VAL A 29 10.14 2.80 -30.53
CA VAL A 29 8.74 3.18 -30.19
C VAL A 29 7.78 2.07 -30.62
N GLY A 30 8.03 1.41 -31.75
CA GLY A 30 7.24 0.26 -32.23
C GLY A 30 7.27 -0.90 -31.24
N THR A 31 8.44 -1.21 -30.68
CA THR A 31 8.59 -2.23 -29.64
C THR A 31 7.75 -1.87 -28.40
N LEU A 32 7.76 -0.60 -27.97
CA LEU A 32 6.96 -0.17 -26.82
C LEU A 32 5.45 -0.35 -27.08
N TYR A 33 4.98 -0.03 -28.31
CA TYR A 33 3.58 -0.18 -28.68
C TYR A 33 3.10 -1.63 -28.78
N GLN A 34 3.99 -2.59 -29.02
CA GLN A 34 3.65 -4.02 -28.96
C GLN A 34 3.17 -4.47 -27.58
N TYR A 35 3.70 -3.86 -26.50
CA TYR A 35 3.34 -4.19 -25.12
C TYR A 35 2.29 -3.24 -24.54
N PHE A 36 2.33 -1.97 -24.93
CA PHE A 36 1.47 -0.92 -24.37
C PHE A 36 0.90 -0.08 -25.53
N PRO A 37 -0.38 -0.26 -25.89
CA PRO A 37 -0.98 0.39 -27.04
C PRO A 37 -1.02 1.92 -26.94
N ASN A 38 -0.85 2.48 -25.75
CA ASN A 38 -0.76 3.92 -25.52
C ASN A 38 -0.07 4.24 -24.18
N LYS A 39 0.22 5.52 -23.96
CA LYS A 39 0.84 6.02 -22.73
C LYS A 39 0.02 5.67 -21.48
N SER A 40 -1.30 5.76 -21.55
CA SER A 40 -2.18 5.49 -20.41
C SER A 40 -2.08 4.03 -19.97
N SER A 41 -2.11 3.08 -20.91
CA SER A 41 -1.98 1.64 -20.59
C SER A 41 -0.64 1.30 -19.92
N LEU A 42 0.45 1.96 -20.34
CA LEU A 42 1.76 1.81 -19.71
C LEU A 42 1.75 2.34 -18.26
N LEU A 43 1.18 3.52 -18.04
CA LEU A 43 1.09 4.13 -16.71
C LEU A 43 0.20 3.31 -15.76
N GLN A 44 -0.92 2.80 -16.27
CA GLN A 44 -1.82 1.92 -15.52
C GLN A 44 -1.14 0.61 -15.13
N ALA A 45 -0.38 0.00 -16.04
CA ALA A 45 0.38 -1.22 -15.75
C ALA A 45 1.44 -0.99 -14.66
N LEU A 46 2.14 0.15 -14.71
CA LEU A 46 3.11 0.54 -13.68
C LEU A 46 2.45 0.77 -12.32
N LEU A 47 1.35 1.51 -12.29
CA LEU A 47 0.59 1.77 -11.08
C LEU A 47 0.07 0.47 -10.48
N LYS A 48 -0.51 -0.39 -11.32
CA LYS A 48 -1.00 -1.70 -10.90
C LYS A 48 0.09 -2.55 -10.28
N GLU A 49 1.25 -2.69 -10.96
CA GLU A 49 2.39 -3.46 -10.42
C GLU A 49 2.88 -2.92 -9.08
N HIS A 50 2.96 -1.58 -8.94
CA HIS A 50 3.37 -0.96 -7.69
C HIS A 50 2.38 -1.25 -6.56
N LEU A 51 1.09 -1.07 -6.80
CA LEU A 51 0.04 -1.28 -5.80
C LEU A 51 -0.17 -2.77 -5.48
N ASP A 52 -0.04 -3.66 -6.47
CA ASP A 52 -0.09 -5.12 -6.24
C ASP A 52 1.04 -5.58 -5.31
N ARG A 53 2.24 -5.01 -5.43
CA ARG A 53 3.36 -5.31 -4.50
C ARG A 53 3.06 -4.87 -3.08
N VAL A 54 2.42 -3.71 -2.90
CA VAL A 54 2.01 -3.25 -1.57
C VAL A 54 0.94 -4.16 -0.98
N ALA A 55 -0.09 -4.51 -1.77
CA ALA A 55 -1.13 -5.42 -1.33
C ALA A 55 -0.56 -6.80 -0.94
N LEU A 56 0.29 -7.37 -1.79
CA LEU A 56 0.92 -8.67 -1.53
C LEU A 56 1.76 -8.66 -0.24
N ALA A 57 2.51 -7.58 0.01
CA ALA A 57 3.30 -7.47 1.23
C ALA A 57 2.41 -7.46 2.49
N VAL A 58 1.29 -6.73 2.45
CA VAL A 58 0.32 -6.72 3.55
C VAL A 58 -0.35 -8.07 3.70
N GLU A 59 -0.80 -8.71 2.60
CA GLU A 59 -1.39 -10.05 2.59
C GLU A 59 -0.46 -11.08 3.26
N THR A 60 0.81 -11.13 2.82
CA THR A 60 1.83 -12.04 3.37
C THR A 60 2.09 -11.77 4.86
N ALA A 61 2.16 -10.49 5.26
CA ALA A 61 2.33 -10.15 6.66
C ALA A 61 1.13 -10.58 7.52
N CYS A 62 -0.10 -10.41 7.01
CA CYS A 62 -1.32 -10.85 7.69
C CYS A 62 -1.34 -12.38 7.87
N GLU A 63 -0.96 -13.13 6.85
CA GLU A 63 -0.87 -14.61 6.91
C GLU A 63 0.14 -15.06 7.97
N ALA A 64 1.29 -14.39 8.05
CA ALA A 64 2.39 -14.76 8.94
C ALA A 64 2.09 -14.53 10.44
N VAL A 65 1.10 -13.67 10.77
CA VAL A 65 0.79 -13.30 12.16
C VAL A 65 -0.64 -13.65 12.58
N GLN A 66 -1.29 -14.59 11.89
CA GLN A 66 -2.59 -15.11 12.33
C GLN A 66 -2.48 -15.69 13.74
N GLY A 67 -3.49 -15.45 14.58
CA GLY A 67 -3.51 -15.90 15.97
C GLY A 67 -2.52 -15.17 16.90
N ALA A 68 -1.86 -14.11 16.43
CA ALA A 68 -0.95 -13.31 17.25
C ALA A 68 -1.69 -12.30 18.15
N SER A 69 -0.95 -11.60 19.01
CA SER A 69 -1.46 -10.45 19.76
C SER A 69 -1.71 -9.25 18.83
N LEU A 70 -2.60 -8.34 19.24
CA LEU A 70 -2.88 -7.10 18.49
C LEU A 70 -1.63 -6.26 18.27
N ALA A 71 -0.73 -6.19 19.25
CA ALA A 71 0.54 -5.49 19.11
C ALA A 71 1.39 -6.08 17.96
N ARG A 72 1.52 -7.40 17.90
CA ARG A 72 2.27 -8.08 16.83
C ARG A 72 1.61 -7.91 15.45
N MET A 73 0.28 -7.94 15.39
CA MET A 73 -0.47 -7.68 14.15
C MET A 73 -0.22 -6.23 13.67
N ALA A 74 -0.30 -5.24 14.57
CA ALA A 74 -0.02 -3.84 14.27
C ALA A 74 1.38 -3.64 13.68
N GLU A 75 2.41 -4.18 14.33
CA GLU A 75 3.80 -4.13 13.85
C GLU A 75 3.94 -4.73 12.45
N ALA A 76 3.39 -5.93 12.24
CA ALA A 76 3.54 -6.65 10.99
C ALA A 76 2.92 -5.91 9.80
N ILE A 77 1.66 -5.46 9.94
CA ILE A 77 0.98 -4.75 8.84
C ILE A 77 1.60 -3.38 8.56
N THR A 78 1.98 -2.63 9.61
CA THR A 78 2.60 -1.32 9.44
C THR A 78 3.95 -1.43 8.75
N SER A 79 4.81 -2.32 9.23
CA SER A 79 6.14 -2.55 8.66
C SER A 79 6.04 -3.02 7.20
N ALA A 80 5.19 -4.02 6.91
CA ALA A 80 5.01 -4.52 5.55
C ALA A 80 4.51 -3.43 4.60
N PHE A 81 3.51 -2.64 5.03
CA PHE A 81 2.97 -1.54 4.24
C PHE A 81 4.03 -0.47 3.94
N VAL A 82 4.71 0.02 4.98
CA VAL A 82 5.72 1.08 4.84
C VAL A 82 6.89 0.63 3.97
N GLN A 83 7.45 -0.54 4.25
CA GLN A 83 8.58 -1.08 3.48
C GLN A 83 8.23 -1.29 2.00
N ALA A 84 7.05 -1.87 1.71
CA ALA A 84 6.62 -2.06 0.33
C ALA A 84 6.33 -0.74 -0.39
N LYS A 85 5.68 0.21 0.30
CA LYS A 85 5.31 1.53 -0.24
C LYS A 85 6.54 2.38 -0.57
N PHE A 86 7.54 2.36 0.30
CA PHE A 86 8.74 3.21 0.17
C PHE A 86 9.98 2.47 -0.35
N ARG A 87 9.85 1.20 -0.74
CA ARG A 87 10.94 0.43 -1.36
C ARG A 87 11.58 1.16 -2.56
N ASN A 88 10.76 1.85 -3.33
CA ASN A 88 11.18 2.74 -4.42
C ASN A 88 10.41 4.06 -4.29
N ILE A 89 10.99 5.00 -3.56
CA ILE A 89 10.39 6.32 -3.29
C ILE A 89 10.10 7.05 -4.59
N ASP A 90 11.03 7.02 -5.53
CA ASP A 90 10.89 7.67 -6.84
C ASP A 90 9.68 7.14 -7.60
N ALA A 91 9.49 5.80 -7.62
CA ALA A 91 8.32 5.19 -8.21
C ALA A 91 7.03 5.61 -7.50
N SER A 92 7.05 5.67 -6.17
CA SER A 92 5.89 6.06 -5.39
C SER A 92 5.47 7.51 -5.67
N ILE A 93 6.42 8.44 -5.75
CA ILE A 93 6.17 9.84 -6.11
C ILE A 93 5.64 9.94 -7.55
N ALA A 94 6.33 9.31 -8.51
CA ALA A 94 5.96 9.38 -9.93
C ALA A 94 4.56 8.81 -10.20
N LEU A 95 4.24 7.68 -9.57
CA LEU A 95 2.96 6.98 -9.79
C LEU A 95 1.82 7.63 -9.01
N TYR A 96 2.13 8.41 -7.98
CA TYR A 96 1.13 9.16 -7.26
C TYR A 96 0.37 10.13 -8.18
N ALA A 97 1.10 10.88 -9.04
CA ALA A 97 0.52 11.77 -10.02
C ALA A 97 -0.35 11.06 -11.10
N VAL A 98 -0.20 9.74 -11.24
CA VAL A 98 -0.98 8.91 -12.18
C VAL A 98 -2.25 8.37 -11.55
N SER A 99 -2.29 8.22 -10.23
CA SER A 99 -3.39 7.59 -9.50
C SER A 99 -4.68 8.42 -9.44
N ASP A 100 -4.62 9.70 -9.82
CA ASP A 100 -5.76 10.63 -9.68
C ASP A 100 -6.79 10.53 -10.82
N ASP A 101 -6.48 9.85 -11.93
CA ASP A 101 -7.46 9.60 -12.98
C ASP A 101 -8.45 8.47 -12.59
N VAL A 102 -9.51 8.30 -13.41
CA VAL A 102 -10.59 7.32 -13.14
C VAL A 102 -10.04 5.89 -13.05
N GLU A 103 -9.14 5.53 -13.94
CA GLU A 103 -8.56 4.18 -13.98
C GLU A 103 -7.57 3.96 -12.83
N GLY A 104 -6.77 4.96 -12.50
CA GLY A 104 -5.87 4.90 -11.34
C GLY A 104 -6.64 4.72 -10.02
N LYS A 105 -7.76 5.41 -9.86
CA LYS A 105 -8.67 5.23 -8.72
C LYS A 105 -9.27 3.82 -8.66
N ARG A 106 -9.59 3.22 -9.82
CA ARG A 106 -10.08 1.84 -9.89
C ARG A 106 -9.02 0.84 -9.45
N ILE A 107 -7.79 1.00 -9.94
CA ILE A 107 -6.66 0.16 -9.55
C ILE A 107 -6.38 0.28 -8.05
N ALA A 108 -6.37 1.51 -7.51
CA ALA A 108 -6.16 1.76 -6.10
C ALA A 108 -7.25 1.12 -5.22
N ARG A 109 -8.53 1.19 -5.63
CA ARG A 109 -9.64 0.51 -4.93
C ARG A 109 -9.46 -1.00 -4.91
N GLY A 110 -9.00 -1.60 -6.01
CA GLY A 110 -8.74 -3.04 -6.07
C GLY A 110 -7.66 -3.48 -5.07
N MET A 111 -6.56 -2.74 -4.96
CA MET A 111 -5.51 -2.97 -3.97
C MET A 111 -6.06 -2.81 -2.54
N HIS A 112 -6.79 -1.72 -2.30
CA HIS A 112 -7.38 -1.43 -1.00
C HIS A 112 -8.30 -2.57 -0.54
N ALA A 113 -9.19 -3.05 -1.41
CA ALA A 113 -10.09 -4.15 -1.11
C ALA A 113 -9.35 -5.46 -0.77
N ARG A 114 -8.27 -5.79 -1.50
CA ARG A 114 -7.44 -6.97 -1.23
C ARG A 114 -6.77 -6.89 0.15
N ALA A 115 -6.09 -5.79 0.43
CA ALA A 115 -5.40 -5.59 1.70
C ALA A 115 -6.39 -5.53 2.89
N THR A 116 -7.53 -4.85 2.74
CA THR A 116 -8.60 -4.83 3.76
C THR A 116 -9.09 -6.24 4.06
N LYS A 117 -9.37 -7.05 3.03
CA LYS A 117 -9.82 -8.44 3.21
C LYS A 117 -8.81 -9.27 4.01
N ALA A 118 -7.51 -9.16 3.69
CA ALA A 118 -6.46 -9.87 4.41
C ALA A 118 -6.35 -9.42 5.87
N MET A 119 -6.39 -8.11 6.12
CA MET A 119 -6.38 -7.55 7.48
C MET A 119 -7.61 -7.98 8.28
N THR A 120 -8.80 -7.97 7.68
CA THR A 120 -10.04 -8.44 8.31
C THR A 120 -9.91 -9.89 8.75
N ALA A 121 -9.46 -10.77 7.85
CA ALA A 121 -9.27 -12.19 8.15
C ALA A 121 -8.25 -12.38 9.29
N MET A 122 -7.16 -11.65 9.28
CA MET A 122 -6.15 -11.69 10.36
C MET A 122 -6.73 -11.21 11.70
N PHE A 123 -7.47 -10.10 11.73
CA PHE A 123 -8.05 -9.55 12.96
C PHE A 123 -9.06 -10.51 13.60
N GLN A 124 -9.78 -11.30 12.82
CA GLN A 124 -10.70 -12.33 13.32
C GLN A 124 -9.96 -13.47 14.07
N THR A 125 -8.65 -13.60 13.88
CA THR A 125 -7.81 -14.60 14.57
C THR A 125 -7.08 -14.05 15.79
N ALA A 126 -7.34 -12.80 16.19
CA ALA A 126 -6.60 -12.14 17.26
C ALA A 126 -6.69 -12.94 18.58
N ARG A 127 -5.53 -13.11 19.26
CA ARG A 127 -5.46 -13.81 20.54
C ARG A 127 -6.05 -12.93 21.65
N GLU A 128 -6.83 -13.52 22.51
CA GLU A 128 -7.33 -12.89 23.76
C GLU A 128 -8.35 -11.76 23.59
N LYS A 129 -8.56 -11.25 22.38
CA LYS A 129 -9.47 -10.14 22.11
C LYS A 129 -10.22 -10.34 20.80
N THR A 130 -11.48 -9.88 20.76
CA THR A 130 -12.29 -9.82 19.55
C THR A 130 -12.34 -8.39 19.05
N ILE A 131 -12.04 -8.16 17.77
CA ILE A 131 -12.19 -6.86 17.14
C ILE A 131 -13.64 -6.67 16.69
N ARG A 132 -14.25 -5.58 17.12
CA ARG A 132 -15.60 -5.20 16.63
C ARG A 132 -15.49 -4.72 15.18
N GLU A 133 -16.41 -5.14 14.32
CA GLU A 133 -16.49 -4.72 12.92
C GLU A 133 -15.10 -4.72 12.24
N PRO A 134 -14.44 -5.90 12.17
CA PRO A 134 -13.03 -5.98 11.77
C PRO A 134 -12.78 -5.50 10.34
N ASP A 135 -13.78 -5.51 9.46
CA ASP A 135 -13.76 -4.97 8.12
C ASP A 135 -13.70 -3.42 8.12
N VAL A 136 -14.51 -2.78 8.98
CA VAL A 136 -14.48 -1.32 9.16
C VAL A 136 -13.15 -0.87 9.76
N VAL A 137 -12.68 -1.60 10.78
CA VAL A 137 -11.37 -1.34 11.42
C VAL A 137 -10.23 -1.48 10.39
N ALA A 138 -10.23 -2.54 9.60
CA ALA A 138 -9.22 -2.78 8.57
C ALA A 138 -9.23 -1.67 7.50
N ALA A 139 -10.41 -1.30 7.00
CA ALA A 139 -10.55 -0.24 6.00
C ALA A 139 -10.10 1.12 6.53
N THR A 140 -10.45 1.44 7.77
CA THR A 140 -10.06 2.69 8.45
C THR A 140 -8.54 2.78 8.61
N LEU A 141 -7.91 1.72 9.13
CA LEU A 141 -6.46 1.67 9.33
C LEU A 141 -5.69 1.77 8.02
N LEU A 142 -6.11 1.01 7.00
CA LEU A 142 -5.45 1.05 5.69
C LEU A 142 -5.59 2.43 5.04
N SER A 143 -6.76 3.08 5.17
CA SER A 143 -6.98 4.44 4.67
C SER A 143 -6.11 5.46 5.39
N ALA A 144 -5.98 5.36 6.71
CA ALA A 144 -5.11 6.24 7.51
C ALA A 144 -3.63 6.08 7.12
N MET A 145 -3.13 4.84 7.03
CA MET A 145 -1.76 4.57 6.58
C MET A 145 -1.50 5.09 5.17
N ALA A 146 -2.45 4.92 4.25
CA ALA A 146 -2.35 5.43 2.89
C ALA A 146 -2.32 6.97 2.86
N GLY A 147 -3.16 7.62 3.66
CA GLY A 147 -3.22 9.08 3.78
C GLY A 147 -1.92 9.68 4.32
N VAL A 148 -1.38 9.12 5.41
CA VAL A 148 -0.09 9.55 5.98
C VAL A 148 1.04 9.36 4.98
N SER A 149 1.10 8.21 4.30
CA SER A 149 2.10 7.94 3.27
C SER A 149 2.01 8.95 2.12
N ARG A 150 0.80 9.33 1.74
CA ARG A 150 0.55 10.34 0.72
C ARG A 150 1.16 11.68 1.13
N ALA A 151 0.79 12.18 2.30
CA ALA A 151 1.29 13.44 2.80
C ALA A 151 2.83 13.49 2.84
N MET A 152 3.47 12.38 3.22
CA MET A 152 4.93 12.31 3.19
C MET A 152 5.52 12.36 1.78
N LEU A 153 4.93 11.67 0.81
CA LEU A 153 5.40 11.73 -0.58
C LEU A 153 5.28 13.13 -1.17
N GLU A 154 4.28 13.91 -0.75
CA GLU A 154 4.05 15.30 -1.20
C GLU A 154 5.05 16.29 -0.54
N THR A 155 5.42 16.05 0.71
CA THR A 155 6.33 16.96 1.47
C THR A 155 7.81 16.62 1.35
N GLY A 156 8.14 15.47 0.78
CA GLY A 156 9.49 14.95 0.65
C GLY A 156 9.84 13.90 1.70
N VAL A 157 10.51 12.84 1.28
CA VAL A 157 10.84 11.66 2.10
C VAL A 157 12.33 11.56 2.30
N THR A 158 12.77 11.41 3.54
CA THR A 158 14.13 11.01 3.94
C THR A 158 14.09 9.67 4.65
N ARG A 159 15.25 9.00 4.78
CA ARG A 159 15.35 7.77 5.57
C ARG A 159 14.93 7.98 7.04
N GLY A 160 15.30 9.11 7.62
CA GLY A 160 14.93 9.46 9.00
C GLY A 160 13.43 9.68 9.16
N SER A 161 12.80 10.44 8.25
CA SER A 161 11.35 10.67 8.29
C SER A 161 10.55 9.38 8.07
N MET A 162 11.08 8.45 7.27
CA MET A 162 10.47 7.14 7.03
C MET A 162 10.44 6.26 8.29
N ALA A 163 11.58 6.17 9.01
CA ALA A 163 11.66 5.40 10.25
C ALA A 163 10.75 5.98 11.35
N THR A 164 10.71 7.31 11.46
CA THR A 164 9.81 7.99 12.39
C THR A 164 8.35 7.71 12.05
N MET A 165 7.97 7.81 10.78
CA MET A 165 6.60 7.52 10.34
C MET A 165 6.21 6.07 10.62
N GLU A 166 7.08 5.09 10.34
CA GLU A 166 6.80 3.68 10.62
C GLU A 166 6.50 3.47 12.10
N LYS A 167 7.29 4.10 12.98
CA LYS A 167 7.07 4.07 14.42
C LYS A 167 5.74 4.69 14.82
N GLU A 168 5.44 5.90 14.36
CA GLU A 168 4.20 6.59 14.70
C GLU A 168 2.95 5.89 14.15
N LEU A 169 3.02 5.37 12.91
CA LEU A 169 1.96 4.55 12.35
C LEU A 169 1.74 3.27 13.17
N THR A 170 2.80 2.63 13.64
CA THR A 170 2.68 1.43 14.48
C THR A 170 1.97 1.76 15.81
N VAL A 171 2.31 2.88 16.44
CA VAL A 171 1.64 3.36 17.67
C VAL A 171 0.15 3.64 17.37
N MET A 172 -0.16 4.35 16.29
CA MET A 172 -1.54 4.67 15.90
C MET A 172 -2.35 3.41 15.61
N VAL A 173 -1.82 2.50 14.81
CA VAL A 173 -2.50 1.24 14.44
C VAL A 173 -2.76 0.40 15.69
N ARG A 174 -1.76 0.25 16.56
CA ARG A 174 -1.90 -0.49 17.80
C ARG A 174 -2.96 0.12 18.71
N ALA A 175 -2.91 1.42 18.96
CA ALA A 175 -3.87 2.12 19.80
C ALA A 175 -5.31 1.99 19.28
N TYR A 176 -5.51 2.11 17.96
CA TYR A 176 -6.82 1.95 17.36
C TYR A 176 -7.34 0.50 17.45
N LEU A 177 -6.47 -0.50 17.23
CA LEU A 177 -6.83 -1.90 17.42
C LEU A 177 -7.22 -2.21 18.86
N GLU A 178 -6.45 -1.71 19.84
CA GLU A 178 -6.74 -1.89 21.25
C GLU A 178 -8.07 -1.22 21.67
N ALA A 179 -8.37 -0.03 21.13
CA ALA A 179 -9.63 0.68 21.36
C ALA A 179 -10.84 0.02 20.68
N SER A 180 -10.62 -0.70 19.59
CA SER A 180 -11.67 -1.42 18.85
C SER A 180 -11.87 -2.85 19.33
N ALA A 181 -11.10 -3.30 20.33
CA ALA A 181 -11.11 -4.67 20.82
C ALA A 181 -11.91 -4.82 22.11
N GLU A 182 -12.58 -5.96 22.21
CA GLU A 182 -13.27 -6.42 23.42
C GLU A 182 -12.63 -7.70 23.93
N ASN A 183 -12.64 -7.90 25.26
CA ASN A 183 -12.17 -9.18 25.81
C ASN A 183 -13.10 -10.31 25.36
N VAL A 184 -12.53 -11.43 24.96
CA VAL A 184 -13.30 -12.64 24.70
C VAL A 184 -13.99 -13.04 26.02
N PRO A 185 -15.34 -13.19 26.06
CA PRO A 185 -16.01 -13.65 27.26
C PRO A 185 -15.39 -14.99 27.71
N ALA A 186 -15.05 -15.09 28.99
CA ALA A 186 -14.60 -16.36 29.56
C ALA A 186 -15.72 -17.39 29.35
N VAL A 187 -15.43 -18.49 28.67
CA VAL A 187 -16.36 -19.62 28.55
C VAL A 187 -16.59 -20.13 29.96
N PRO A 188 -17.83 -20.13 30.49
CA PRO A 188 -18.09 -20.67 31.81
C PRO A 188 -17.69 -22.14 31.81
N VAL A 189 -16.74 -22.49 32.67
CA VAL A 189 -16.39 -23.88 32.93
C VAL A 189 -17.63 -24.54 33.51
N GLN A 190 -18.28 -25.38 32.72
CA GLN A 190 -19.36 -26.26 33.23
C GLN A 190 -18.72 -27.24 34.19
N THR A 191 -18.92 -27.03 35.48
CA THR A 191 -18.62 -27.97 36.58
C THR A 191 -19.65 -29.07 36.63
#